data_87e4f554a3904da622b0bad7ff78b043
#
_entry.id   87e4f554a3904da622b0bad7ff78b043
#
_cell.length_a   1.000
_cell.length_b   1.000
_cell.length_c   1.000
_cell.angle_alpha   90.00
_cell.angle_beta   90.00
_cell.angle_gamma   90.00
#
_symmetry.space_group_name_H-M   'P 1'
#
loop_
_entity.id
_entity.type
_entity.pdbx_description
1 polymer ?
#
loop_
_entity_poly.entity_id
_entity_poly.type
_entity_poly.pdbx_seq_one_letter_code
_entity_poly.pdbx_strand_id
1 'polypeptide(L)'
;MIQASDVKAYLRIDYADDDNFIADIIQTGYDYLADAIDNFSELYEGDTVFGRKADIWVLTQWCPPMYDQREGMLTDRDTGLNYTARAMLTQLQMYKVEEQTNDDN
;
A
#
# COMPACT_ATOMS: atom_id res chain seq x y z
N MET A 1 -2.51 -2.73 9.77
CA MET A 1 -2.90 -2.45 8.38
C MET A 1 -4.11 -1.54 8.33
N ILE A 2 -4.26 -0.81 7.25
CA ILE A 2 -5.39 0.10 7.17
C ILE A 2 -6.67 -0.69 6.96
N GLN A 3 -7.79 -0.04 7.22
CA GLN A 3 -9.09 -0.66 7.12
C GLN A 3 -9.97 0.10 6.16
N ALA A 4 -11.11 -0.48 5.80
CA ALA A 4 -12.01 0.18 4.87
C ALA A 4 -12.42 1.56 5.37
N SER A 5 -12.60 1.72 6.67
CA SER A 5 -12.97 3.02 7.21
C SER A 5 -11.91 4.08 6.94
N ASP A 6 -10.64 3.68 6.91
CA ASP A 6 -9.57 4.62 6.63
C ASP A 6 -9.65 5.10 5.18
N VAL A 7 -9.90 4.19 4.27
CA VAL A 7 -10.01 4.54 2.86
C VAL A 7 -11.23 5.41 2.63
N LYS A 8 -12.35 5.06 3.27
CA LYS A 8 -13.56 5.84 3.10
C LYS A 8 -13.37 7.26 3.60
N ALA A 9 -12.67 7.43 4.72
CA ALA A 9 -12.41 8.77 5.22
C ALA A 9 -11.52 9.54 4.26
N TYR A 10 -10.51 8.88 3.73
CA TYR A 10 -9.57 9.54 2.84
C TYR A 10 -10.26 9.95 1.53
N LEU A 11 -11.13 9.11 1.00
CA LEU A 11 -11.81 9.37 -0.25
C LEU A 11 -13.15 10.05 -0.07
N ARG A 12 -13.56 10.28 1.18
CA ARG A 12 -14.80 10.97 1.50
C ARG A 12 -16.02 10.19 1.00
N ILE A 13 -16.03 8.90 1.28
CA ILE A 13 -17.13 8.04 0.91
C ILE A 13 -18.01 7.84 2.12
N ASP A 14 -19.29 8.17 1.99
CA ASP A 14 -20.20 8.13 3.12
C ASP A 14 -21.09 6.93 3.19
N TYR A 15 -21.13 6.10 2.16
CA TYR A 15 -22.08 5.00 2.12
C TYR A 15 -21.33 3.69 2.28
N ALA A 16 -22.09 2.62 2.53
CA ALA A 16 -21.49 1.33 2.82
C ALA A 16 -21.53 0.36 1.66
N ASP A 17 -22.05 0.79 0.52
CA ASP A 17 -22.26 -0.14 -0.59
C ASP A 17 -20.99 -0.78 -1.08
N ASP A 18 -19.88 -0.09 -0.98
CA ASP A 18 -18.62 -0.59 -1.51
C ASP A 18 -17.68 -1.10 -0.45
N ASP A 19 -18.15 -1.30 0.78
CA ASP A 19 -17.24 -1.69 1.86
C ASP A 19 -16.48 -2.96 1.57
N ASN A 20 -17.13 -3.98 1.04
CA ASN A 20 -16.43 -5.22 0.74
C ASN A 20 -15.45 -5.05 -0.39
N PHE A 21 -15.81 -4.27 -1.40
CA PHE A 21 -14.90 -4.01 -2.50
C PHE A 21 -13.68 -3.25 -2.00
N ILE A 22 -13.88 -2.28 -1.13
CA ILE A 22 -12.77 -1.51 -0.57
C ILE A 22 -11.86 -2.43 0.24
N ALA A 23 -12.43 -3.32 1.03
CA ALA A 23 -11.61 -4.26 1.81
C ALA A 23 -10.77 -5.14 0.88
N ASP A 24 -11.33 -5.54 -0.25
CA ASP A 24 -10.60 -6.37 -1.20
C ASP A 24 -9.45 -5.60 -1.83
N ILE A 25 -9.64 -4.35 -2.21
CA ILE A 25 -8.53 -3.63 -2.83
C ILE A 25 -7.45 -3.31 -1.81
N ILE A 26 -7.81 -3.12 -0.55
CA ILE A 26 -6.79 -2.96 0.48
C ILE A 26 -5.94 -4.21 0.56
N GLN A 27 -6.58 -5.37 0.62
CA GLN A 27 -5.83 -6.61 0.73
C GLN A 27 -4.92 -6.83 -0.47
N THR A 28 -5.43 -6.54 -1.66
CA THR A 28 -4.60 -6.73 -2.84
C THR A 28 -3.42 -5.76 -2.85
N GLY A 29 -3.57 -4.59 -2.25
CA GLY A 29 -2.45 -3.66 -2.13
C GLY A 29 -1.34 -4.21 -1.27
N TYR A 30 -1.69 -4.80 -0.13
CA TYR A 30 -0.68 -5.42 0.71
C TYR A 30 -0.09 -6.66 0.05
N ASP A 31 -0.90 -7.41 -0.68
CA ASP A 31 -0.39 -8.55 -1.43
C ASP A 31 0.60 -8.10 -2.48
N TYR A 32 0.32 -6.99 -3.14
CA TYR A 32 1.24 -6.44 -4.13
C TYR A 32 2.57 -6.07 -3.48
N LEU A 33 2.51 -5.43 -2.32
CA LEU A 33 3.73 -5.06 -1.61
C LEU A 33 4.50 -6.30 -1.17
N ALA A 34 3.79 -7.33 -0.71
CA ALA A 34 4.46 -8.53 -0.26
C ALA A 34 5.19 -9.23 -1.40
N ASP A 35 4.62 -9.15 -2.60
CA ASP A 35 5.29 -9.74 -3.75
C ASP A 35 6.46 -8.89 -4.22
N ALA A 36 6.38 -7.60 -4.06
CA ALA A 36 7.39 -6.70 -4.60
C ALA A 36 8.55 -6.46 -3.65
N ILE A 37 8.37 -6.70 -2.36
CA ILE A 37 9.36 -6.35 -1.36
C ILE A 37 9.79 -7.61 -0.61
N ASP A 38 11.08 -7.90 -0.63
CA ASP A 38 11.60 -9.05 0.10
C ASP A 38 11.40 -8.86 1.59
N ASN A 39 10.98 -9.90 2.24
CA ASN A 39 10.82 -9.89 3.70
C ASN A 39 9.78 -8.88 4.17
N PHE A 40 8.77 -8.64 3.35
CA PHE A 40 7.78 -7.63 3.68
C PHE A 40 7.13 -7.88 5.04
N SER A 41 6.70 -9.09 5.30
CA SER A 41 6.01 -9.38 6.55
C SER A 41 6.87 -9.11 7.76
N GLU A 42 8.13 -9.49 7.69
CA GLU A 42 9.02 -9.27 8.81
C GLU A 42 9.29 -7.79 9.01
N LEU A 43 9.46 -7.06 7.92
CA LEU A 43 9.68 -5.64 8.03
C LEU A 43 8.44 -4.92 8.55
N TYR A 44 7.28 -5.33 8.05
CA TYR A 44 6.05 -4.67 8.45
C TYR A 44 5.80 -4.85 9.95
N GLU A 45 6.04 -6.03 10.46
CA GLU A 45 5.77 -6.31 11.84
C GLU A 45 6.86 -5.85 12.77
N GLY A 46 8.08 -5.79 12.28
CA GLY A 46 9.20 -5.49 13.15
C GLY A 46 9.66 -4.05 13.14
N ASP A 47 9.22 -3.25 12.18
CA ASP A 47 9.70 -1.88 12.06
C ASP A 47 8.52 -0.95 11.85
N THR A 48 8.21 -0.14 12.86
CA THR A 48 7.04 0.72 12.80
C THR A 48 7.14 1.78 11.73
N VAL A 49 8.33 2.24 11.42
CA VAL A 49 8.48 3.25 10.37
C VAL A 49 8.17 2.63 9.02
N PHE A 50 8.69 1.43 8.78
CA PHE A 50 8.39 0.74 7.53
C PHE A 50 6.89 0.48 7.43
N GLY A 51 6.29 0.00 8.50
CA GLY A 51 4.87 -0.32 8.48
C GLY A 51 4.02 0.89 8.19
N ARG A 52 4.39 2.04 8.76
CA ARG A 52 3.63 3.27 8.52
C ARG A 52 3.76 3.70 7.06
N LYS A 53 4.97 3.60 6.51
CA LYS A 53 5.17 3.97 5.11
C LYS A 53 4.41 3.05 4.18
N ALA A 54 4.37 1.76 4.49
CA ALA A 54 3.61 0.82 3.68
C ALA A 54 2.12 1.13 3.75
N ASP A 55 1.62 1.44 4.93
CA ASP A 55 0.21 1.77 5.09
C ASP A 55 -0.16 3.02 4.28
N ILE A 56 0.69 4.03 4.31
CA ILE A 56 0.44 5.25 3.56
C ILE A 56 0.47 4.97 2.06
N TRP A 57 1.37 4.10 1.62
CA TRP A 57 1.42 3.76 0.21
C TRP A 57 0.12 3.10 -0.23
N VAL A 58 -0.39 2.16 0.54
CA VAL A 58 -1.63 1.49 0.18
C VAL A 58 -2.78 2.49 0.18
N LEU A 59 -2.84 3.33 1.19
CA LEU A 59 -3.95 4.26 1.32
C LEU A 59 -3.96 5.31 0.21
N THR A 60 -2.80 5.86 -0.11
CA THR A 60 -2.77 7.03 -0.98
C THR A 60 -2.39 6.73 -2.42
N GLN A 61 -1.63 5.67 -2.65
CA GLN A 61 -1.14 5.37 -3.99
C GLN A 61 -1.85 4.20 -4.64
N TRP A 62 -2.31 3.25 -3.85
CA TRP A 62 -2.94 2.06 -4.40
C TRP A 62 -4.45 2.15 -4.44
N CYS A 63 -5.07 2.51 -3.32
CA CYS A 63 -6.53 2.44 -3.22
C CYS A 63 -7.25 3.43 -4.12
N PRO A 64 -6.84 4.70 -4.24
CA PRO A 64 -7.62 5.63 -5.05
C PRO A 64 -7.75 5.22 -6.52
N PRO A 65 -6.66 4.89 -7.21
CA PRO A 65 -6.83 4.50 -8.60
C PRO A 65 -7.57 3.18 -8.75
N MET A 66 -7.39 2.26 -7.81
CA MET A 66 -8.11 1.00 -7.88
C MET A 66 -9.60 1.21 -7.71
N TYR A 67 -9.96 2.06 -6.77
CA TYR A 67 -11.37 2.34 -6.53
C TYR A 67 -12.00 3.04 -7.73
N ASP A 68 -11.28 3.99 -8.30
CA ASP A 68 -11.80 4.74 -9.43
C ASP A 68 -11.94 3.89 -10.67
N GLN A 69 -11.14 2.87 -10.81
CA GLN A 69 -11.13 2.07 -12.02
C GLN A 69 -11.87 0.76 -11.88
N ARG A 70 -12.69 0.64 -10.86
CA ARG A 70 -13.34 -0.64 -10.61
C ARG A 70 -14.17 -1.11 -11.78
N GLU A 71 -14.67 -0.20 -12.58
CA GLU A 71 -15.48 -0.61 -13.71
C GLU A 71 -14.66 -0.73 -14.96
N GLY A 72 -13.55 -0.07 -15.00
CA GLY A 72 -12.72 -0.07 -16.18
C GLY A 72 -11.80 -1.23 -16.27
N MET A 73 -11.57 -1.93 -15.22
CA MET A 73 -10.69 -3.07 -15.20
C MET A 73 -9.29 -2.70 -15.56
N LEU A 74 -8.37 -3.06 -14.74
CA LEU A 74 -6.96 -2.85 -15.02
C LEU A 74 -6.45 -3.98 -15.88
N THR A 75 -5.61 -3.67 -16.83
CA THR A 75 -4.99 -4.72 -17.62
C THR A 75 -3.72 -5.16 -16.93
N ASP A 76 -3.16 -6.24 -17.41
CA ASP A 76 -1.97 -6.79 -16.82
C ASP A 76 -0.82 -5.84 -16.83
N ARG A 77 -0.68 -5.06 -17.87
CA ARG A 77 0.47 -4.21 -17.94
C ARG A 77 0.22 -2.88 -17.27
N ASP A 78 -1.01 -2.63 -16.86
CA ASP A 78 -1.33 -1.35 -16.25
C ASP A 78 -1.86 -1.60 -14.87
N THR A 79 -1.02 -1.48 -13.89
CA THR A 79 -1.42 -1.73 -12.52
C THR A 79 -2.06 -0.50 -11.89
N GLY A 80 -2.17 0.58 -12.63
CA GLY A 80 -2.69 1.80 -12.05
C GLY A 80 -1.67 2.61 -11.31
N LEU A 81 -0.41 2.17 -11.30
CA LEU A 81 0.62 2.89 -10.57
C LEU A 81 1.20 3.99 -11.45
N ASN A 82 1.23 5.18 -10.92
CA ASN A 82 1.85 6.29 -11.62
C ASN A 82 3.30 6.43 -11.17
N TYR A 83 3.95 7.47 -11.62
CA TYR A 83 5.36 7.67 -11.33
C TYR A 83 5.62 7.78 -9.82
N THR A 84 4.80 8.54 -9.14
CA THR A 84 4.97 8.73 -7.70
C THR A 84 4.82 7.42 -6.95
N ALA A 85 3.80 6.64 -7.29
CA ALA A 85 3.59 5.38 -6.62
C ALA A 85 4.77 4.44 -6.83
N ARG A 86 5.33 4.42 -8.04
CA ARG A 86 6.47 3.55 -8.30
C ARG A 86 7.71 4.03 -7.58
N ALA A 87 7.91 5.34 -7.52
CA ALA A 87 9.08 5.87 -6.82
C ALA A 87 9.02 5.53 -5.34
N MET A 88 7.84 5.66 -4.74
CA MET A 88 7.69 5.32 -3.34
C MET A 88 7.87 3.82 -3.11
N LEU A 89 7.38 3.01 -4.03
CA LEU A 89 7.56 1.57 -3.91
C LEU A 89 9.05 1.21 -3.97
N THR A 90 9.78 1.86 -4.86
CA THR A 90 11.22 1.62 -4.95
C THR A 90 11.91 1.95 -3.64
N GLN A 91 11.49 3.03 -2.99
CA GLN A 91 12.08 3.36 -1.70
C GLN A 91 11.76 2.32 -0.65
N LEU A 92 10.56 1.76 -0.68
CA LEU A 92 10.23 0.69 0.25
C LEU A 92 11.06 -0.56 -0.03
N GLN A 93 11.29 -0.84 -1.30
CA GLN A 93 12.07 -2.02 -1.66
C GLN A 93 13.52 -1.89 -1.20
N MET A 94 14.00 -0.67 -1.09
CA MET A 94 15.38 -0.44 -0.71
C MET A 94 15.51 -0.02 0.74
N TYR A 95 14.44 -0.12 1.50
CA TYR A 95 14.42 0.32 2.88
C TYR A 95 15.41 -0.48 3.73
N LYS A 96 16.09 0.19 4.62
CA LYS A 96 17.00 -0.45 5.54
C LYS A 96 16.58 -0.16 6.96
N VAL A 97 16.68 -1.17 7.78
CA VAL A 97 16.32 -1.03 9.18
C VAL A 97 17.32 -0.11 9.85
N GLU A 98 16.80 0.81 10.62
CA GLU A 98 17.62 1.85 11.20
C GLU A 98 18.71 1.33 12.10
N GLU A 99 18.39 0.36 12.90
CA GLU A 99 19.38 -0.11 13.83
C GLU A 99 20.54 -0.77 13.15
N GLN A 100 20.39 -1.24 11.94
CA GLN A 100 21.52 -1.82 11.27
C GLN A 100 22.53 -0.79 10.93
N THR A 101 22.12 0.40 10.67
CA THR A 101 23.05 1.43 10.36
C THR A 101 23.77 1.87 11.56
N ASN A 102 23.20 1.75 12.70
CA ASN A 102 23.84 2.26 13.86
C ASN A 102 24.83 1.35 14.43
N ASP A 103 24.78 0.11 14.07
CA ASP A 103 25.65 -0.83 14.68
C ASP A 103 27.06 -0.57 14.39
N ASP A 104 27.32 0.13 13.40
CA ASP A 104 28.63 0.24 13.00
C ASP A 104 29.42 1.16 13.74
N ASN A 105 28.94 1.78 14.63
CA ASN A 105 29.72 2.75 15.30
C ASN A 105 30.68 2.33 16.26
#